data_67fa2e43b5d6dc1b92344556e62fe10b
#
_entry.id   67fa2e43b5d6dc1b92344556e62fe10b
#
_cell.length_a   1.000
_cell.length_b   1.000
_cell.length_c   1.000
_cell.angle_alpha   90.00
_cell.angle_beta   90.00
_cell.angle_gamma   90.00
#
_symmetry.space_group_name_H-M   'P 1'
#
loop_
_entity.id
_entity.type
_entity.pdbx_description
1 polymer ?
#
loop_
_entity_poly.entity_id
_entity_poly.type
_entity_poly.pdbx_seq_one_letter_code
_entity_poly.pdbx_strand_id
1 'polypeptide(L)'
;MIYYITFGITYAFAAAVQPGPLFTYLLSQSISKGWRHTLPASLAPLISDGPIIVLVLLLLTNVPSSFINILQLAGGLFLLYLAYGAMKSWKDFDAEKIADKNSGTKSLFAATVVNFLNPSPYIGWSLVMGPLLLKGWRESPANGISLLVSFYGTLVLSLAAMIIIFGSLKKLPANVSRSLLGLSSIALACLGIYDLWLGAKIYF
;
A
#
# COMPACT_ATOMS: atom_id res chain seq x y z
N MET A 1 4.12 -11.56 25.25
CA MET A 1 3.60 -12.15 24.01
C MET A 1 2.25 -11.56 23.62
N ILE A 2 1.19 -11.64 24.42
CA ILE A 2 -0.17 -11.12 24.08
C ILE A 2 -0.12 -9.65 23.65
N TYR A 3 0.59 -8.80 24.37
CA TYR A 3 0.77 -7.38 24.02
C TYR A 3 1.30 -7.19 22.58
N TYR A 4 2.32 -7.96 22.18
CA TYR A 4 2.92 -7.85 20.84
C TYR A 4 1.97 -8.33 19.74
N ILE A 5 1.18 -9.37 20.01
CA ILE A 5 0.15 -9.88 19.09
C ILE A 5 -0.96 -8.83 18.90
N THR A 6 -1.52 -8.32 20.00
CA THR A 6 -2.62 -7.34 19.93
C THR A 6 -2.18 -6.03 19.27
N PHE A 7 -0.97 -5.57 19.58
CA PHE A 7 -0.40 -4.40 18.92
C PHE A 7 -0.20 -4.63 17.43
N GLY A 8 0.40 -5.78 17.05
CA GLY A 8 0.60 -6.13 15.64
C GLY A 8 -0.71 -6.15 14.86
N ILE A 9 -1.76 -6.79 15.40
CA ILE A 9 -3.10 -6.83 14.78
C ILE A 9 -3.67 -5.42 14.62
N THR A 10 -3.68 -4.64 15.70
CA THR A 10 -4.32 -3.30 15.71
C THR A 10 -3.60 -2.36 14.74
N TYR A 11 -2.27 -2.33 14.79
CA TYR A 11 -1.48 -1.47 13.93
C TYR A 11 -1.57 -1.86 12.45
N ALA A 12 -1.55 -3.17 12.16
CA ALA A 12 -1.71 -3.67 10.79
C ALA A 12 -3.09 -3.35 10.21
N PHE A 13 -4.16 -3.52 11.01
CA PHE A 13 -5.50 -3.15 10.56
C PHE A 13 -5.60 -1.66 10.27
N ALA A 14 -5.09 -0.80 11.16
CA ALA A 14 -5.04 0.64 10.94
C ALA A 14 -4.27 1.00 9.66
N ALA A 15 -3.10 0.38 9.44
CA ALA A 15 -2.29 0.57 8.24
C ALA A 15 -3.01 0.12 6.96
N ALA A 16 -3.75 -1.01 7.01
CA ALA A 16 -4.47 -1.55 5.86
C ALA A 16 -5.63 -0.65 5.40
N VAL A 17 -6.34 -0.03 6.35
CA VAL A 17 -7.52 0.83 6.05
C VAL A 17 -7.15 2.30 5.88
N GLN A 18 -5.92 2.69 6.17
CA GLN A 18 -5.45 4.06 6.02
C GLN A 18 -5.53 4.50 4.57
N PRO A 19 -6.25 5.59 4.25
CA PRO A 19 -6.25 6.16 2.91
C PRO A 19 -4.84 6.59 2.52
N GLY A 20 -4.31 6.02 1.44
CA GLY A 20 -2.95 6.30 0.99
C GLY A 20 -2.68 5.69 -0.38
N PRO A 21 -1.42 5.82 -0.87
CA PRO A 21 -1.05 5.36 -2.21
C PRO A 21 -1.39 3.90 -2.48
N LEU A 22 -0.99 2.99 -1.59
CA LEU A 22 -1.23 1.56 -1.76
C LEU A 22 -2.74 1.23 -1.72
N PHE A 23 -3.46 1.75 -0.72
CA PHE A 23 -4.92 1.56 -0.60
C PHE A 23 -5.64 1.99 -1.87
N THR A 24 -5.38 3.22 -2.33
CA THR A 24 -6.03 3.80 -3.52
C THR A 24 -5.68 3.05 -4.79
N TYR A 25 -4.43 2.60 -4.93
CA TYR A 25 -4.00 1.74 -6.04
C TYR A 25 -4.75 0.40 -6.04
N LEU A 26 -4.81 -0.31 -4.91
CA LEU A 26 -5.50 -1.59 -4.80
C LEU A 26 -7.00 -1.45 -5.05
N LEU A 27 -7.62 -0.37 -4.55
CA LEU A 27 -9.01 -0.04 -4.82
C LEU A 27 -9.26 0.12 -6.33
N SER A 28 -8.47 0.95 -7.00
CA SER A 28 -8.56 1.17 -8.44
C SER A 28 -8.39 -0.13 -9.24
N GLN A 29 -7.39 -0.95 -8.91
CA GLN A 29 -7.15 -2.22 -9.59
C GLN A 29 -8.29 -3.24 -9.34
N SER A 30 -8.82 -3.30 -8.11
CA SER A 30 -9.91 -4.21 -7.76
C SER A 30 -11.18 -3.90 -8.55
N ILE A 31 -11.49 -2.62 -8.72
CA ILE A 31 -12.66 -2.17 -9.48
C ILE A 31 -12.45 -2.37 -10.98
N SER A 32 -11.27 -2.00 -11.51
CA SER A 32 -11.00 -2.04 -12.96
C SER A 32 -10.74 -3.44 -13.49
N LYS A 33 -9.95 -4.27 -12.77
CA LYS A 33 -9.52 -5.59 -13.21
C LYS A 33 -10.17 -6.75 -12.46
N GLY A 34 -10.88 -6.45 -11.37
CA GLY A 34 -11.52 -7.42 -10.50
C GLY A 34 -10.59 -8.01 -9.44
N TRP A 35 -11.23 -8.58 -8.40
CA TRP A 35 -10.54 -9.05 -7.21
C TRP A 35 -9.55 -10.19 -7.46
N ARG A 36 -9.90 -11.18 -8.31
CA ARG A 36 -9.05 -12.33 -8.59
C ARG A 36 -7.70 -11.93 -9.17
N HIS A 37 -7.72 -10.88 -9.98
CA HIS A 37 -6.53 -10.34 -10.65
C HIS A 37 -5.67 -9.49 -9.70
N THR A 38 -6.33 -8.80 -8.77
CA THR A 38 -5.67 -7.90 -7.82
C THR A 38 -5.24 -8.61 -6.54
N LEU A 39 -5.83 -9.76 -6.20
CA LEU A 39 -5.58 -10.47 -4.95
C LEU A 39 -4.08 -10.73 -4.66
N PRO A 40 -3.23 -11.14 -5.62
CA PRO A 40 -1.80 -11.28 -5.36
C PRO A 40 -1.12 -10.01 -4.86
N ALA A 41 -1.66 -8.83 -5.20
CA ALA A 41 -1.11 -7.55 -4.76
C ALA A 41 -1.27 -7.29 -3.25
N SER A 42 -2.11 -8.07 -2.53
CA SER A 42 -2.15 -8.05 -1.06
C SER A 42 -0.84 -8.50 -0.41
N LEU A 43 0.01 -9.23 -1.15
CA LEU A 43 1.33 -9.68 -0.70
C LEU A 43 2.42 -8.63 -0.92
N ALA A 44 2.12 -7.52 -1.56
CA ALA A 44 3.10 -6.48 -1.87
C ALA A 44 3.90 -5.98 -0.64
N PRO A 45 3.29 -5.74 0.53
CA PRO A 45 4.03 -5.33 1.72
C PRO A 45 5.07 -6.37 2.17
N LEU A 46 4.80 -7.67 2.03
CA LEU A 46 5.78 -8.71 2.38
C LEU A 46 7.07 -8.61 1.56
N ILE A 47 6.95 -8.16 0.31
CA ILE A 47 8.09 -8.04 -0.60
C ILE A 47 8.80 -6.71 -0.36
N SER A 48 8.08 -5.60 -0.27
CA SER A 48 8.65 -4.26 -0.14
C SER A 48 9.17 -3.96 1.27
N ASP A 49 8.49 -4.44 2.32
CA ASP A 49 8.87 -4.12 3.69
C ASP A 49 10.14 -4.86 4.13
N GLY A 50 10.45 -6.02 3.56
CA GLY A 50 11.71 -6.71 3.85
C GLY A 50 12.94 -5.81 3.72
N PRO A 51 13.22 -5.26 2.52
CA PRO A 51 14.28 -4.27 2.33
C PRO A 51 14.13 -3.01 3.20
N ILE A 52 12.90 -2.52 3.40
CA ILE A 52 12.62 -1.34 4.25
C ILE A 52 13.04 -1.61 5.69
N ILE A 53 12.65 -2.75 6.26
CA ILE A 53 12.99 -3.13 7.64
C ILE A 53 14.51 -3.24 7.82
N VAL A 54 15.18 -3.94 6.89
CA VAL A 54 16.63 -4.08 6.92
C VAL A 54 17.29 -2.70 6.90
N LEU A 55 16.88 -1.82 5.99
CA LEU A 55 17.42 -0.46 5.88
C LEU A 55 17.17 0.33 7.17
N VAL A 56 15.94 0.31 7.70
CA VAL A 56 15.59 1.04 8.92
C VAL A 56 16.36 0.50 10.14
N LEU A 57 16.47 -0.81 10.30
CA LEU A 57 17.18 -1.42 11.43
C LEU A 57 18.70 -1.21 11.36
N LEU A 58 19.28 -1.17 10.15
CA LEU A 58 20.70 -0.87 9.94
C LEU A 58 21.05 0.59 10.21
N LEU A 59 20.16 1.51 9.84
CA LEU A 59 20.37 2.96 10.07
C LEU A 59 20.04 3.41 11.49
N LEU A 60 19.46 2.54 12.25
CA LEU A 60 19.26 2.53 13.72
C LEU A 60 18.49 3.69 14.34
N THR A 61 17.96 4.68 13.72
CA THR A 61 17.11 5.64 14.45
C THR A 61 16.44 6.71 13.62
N ASN A 62 17.02 7.13 12.50
CA ASN A 62 16.43 8.20 11.71
C ASN A 62 16.68 7.96 10.23
N VAL A 63 15.62 7.67 9.50
CA VAL A 63 15.68 7.76 8.04
C VAL A 63 15.96 9.21 7.68
N PRO A 64 17.05 9.52 6.95
CA PRO A 64 17.37 10.90 6.59
C PRO A 64 16.21 11.58 5.86
N SER A 65 15.92 12.83 6.20
CA SER A 65 14.85 13.60 5.54
C SER A 65 15.06 13.70 4.02
N SER A 66 16.31 13.82 3.57
CA SER A 66 16.66 13.81 2.15
C SER A 66 16.22 12.51 1.44
N PHE A 67 16.33 11.36 2.11
CA PHE A 67 15.87 10.09 1.56
C PHE A 67 14.33 10.05 1.44
N ILE A 68 13.61 10.52 2.48
CA ILE A 68 12.15 10.64 2.44
C ILE A 68 11.70 11.56 1.29
N ASN A 69 12.40 12.68 1.06
CA ASN A 69 12.08 13.59 -0.04
C ASN A 69 12.27 12.95 -1.42
N ILE A 70 13.35 12.19 -1.60
CA ILE A 70 13.57 11.44 -2.85
C ILE A 70 12.45 10.43 -3.08
N LEU A 71 12.05 9.70 -2.02
CA LEU A 71 10.92 8.77 -2.10
C LEU A 71 9.62 9.49 -2.47
N GLN A 72 9.34 10.65 -1.88
CA GLN A 72 8.16 11.45 -2.20
C GLN A 72 8.16 11.94 -3.65
N LEU A 73 9.30 12.42 -4.17
CA LEU A 73 9.41 12.84 -5.57
C LEU A 73 9.23 11.65 -6.53
N ALA A 74 9.95 10.55 -6.31
CA ALA A 74 9.84 9.36 -7.15
C ALA A 74 8.46 8.70 -7.04
N GLY A 75 7.93 8.60 -5.82
CA GLY A 75 6.61 8.07 -5.53
C GLY A 75 5.50 8.92 -6.15
N GLY A 76 5.59 10.24 -6.02
CA GLY A 76 4.63 11.18 -6.60
C GLY A 76 4.55 11.06 -8.12
N LEU A 77 5.70 11.00 -8.82
CA LEU A 77 5.74 10.75 -10.27
C LEU A 77 5.12 9.40 -10.64
N PHE A 78 5.43 8.35 -9.89
CA PHE A 78 4.88 7.03 -10.13
C PHE A 78 3.37 6.97 -9.89
N LEU A 79 2.87 7.64 -8.84
CA LEU A 79 1.42 7.76 -8.58
C LEU A 79 0.69 8.50 -9.69
N LEU A 80 1.27 9.56 -10.26
CA LEU A 80 0.69 10.25 -11.42
C LEU A 80 0.64 9.36 -12.66
N TYR A 81 1.67 8.54 -12.89
CA TYR A 81 1.64 7.53 -13.95
C TYR A 81 0.50 6.52 -13.74
N LEU A 82 0.31 6.02 -12.51
CA LEU A 82 -0.79 5.11 -12.19
C LEU A 82 -2.16 5.79 -12.28
N ALA A 83 -2.27 7.06 -11.88
CA ALA A 83 -3.48 7.87 -12.02
C ALA A 83 -3.89 8.01 -13.49
N TYR A 84 -2.93 8.24 -14.39
CA TYR A 84 -3.19 8.28 -15.82
C TYR A 84 -3.74 6.94 -16.34
N GLY A 85 -3.16 5.81 -15.93
CA GLY A 85 -3.67 4.47 -16.25
C GLY A 85 -5.08 4.21 -15.73
N ALA A 86 -5.37 4.64 -14.50
CA ALA A 86 -6.70 4.54 -13.89
C ALA A 86 -7.72 5.44 -14.60
N MET A 87 -7.32 6.66 -14.97
CA MET A 87 -8.16 7.60 -15.74
C MET A 87 -8.52 7.05 -17.11
N LYS A 88 -7.55 6.43 -17.80
CA LYS A 88 -7.81 5.75 -19.07
C LYS A 88 -8.82 4.61 -18.88
N SER A 89 -8.63 3.78 -17.86
CA SER A 89 -9.57 2.69 -17.53
C SER A 89 -10.98 3.22 -17.18
N TRP A 90 -11.09 4.40 -16.57
CA TRP A 90 -12.36 5.06 -16.28
C TRP A 90 -13.07 5.56 -17.55
N LYS A 91 -12.32 6.13 -18.49
CA LYS A 91 -12.87 6.59 -19.79
C LYS A 91 -13.34 5.42 -20.64
N ASP A 92 -12.54 4.36 -20.70
CA ASP A 92 -12.77 3.17 -21.51
C ASP A 92 -13.59 2.09 -20.74
N PHE A 93 -14.25 2.49 -19.64
CA PHE A 93 -14.98 1.56 -18.78
C PHE A 93 -16.16 0.93 -19.51
N ASP A 94 -16.02 -0.37 -19.79
CA ASP A 94 -17.07 -1.20 -20.36
C ASP A 94 -17.28 -2.39 -19.41
N ALA A 95 -18.47 -2.48 -18.82
CA ALA A 95 -18.79 -3.50 -17.82
C ALA A 95 -18.69 -4.94 -18.39
N GLU A 96 -18.87 -5.10 -19.70
CA GLU A 96 -18.81 -6.40 -20.38
C GLU A 96 -17.38 -6.83 -20.73
N LYS A 97 -16.46 -5.88 -20.90
CA LYS A 97 -15.06 -6.15 -21.29
C LYS A 97 -14.10 -6.35 -20.13
N ILE A 98 -14.58 -6.38 -18.90
CA ILE A 98 -13.74 -6.53 -17.69
C ILE A 98 -13.31 -8.00 -17.46
N ALA A 99 -13.30 -8.81 -18.47
CA ALA A 99 -12.75 -10.14 -18.39
C ALA A 99 -11.49 -10.22 -19.26
N ASP A 100 -10.41 -10.47 -18.54
CA ASP A 100 -9.21 -11.11 -19.09
C ASP A 100 -8.18 -10.24 -19.86
N LYS A 101 -6.97 -10.25 -19.35
CA LYS A 101 -5.67 -10.42 -20.04
C LYS A 101 -4.46 -9.70 -19.42
N ASN A 102 -4.42 -9.40 -18.13
CA ASN A 102 -3.12 -9.05 -17.55
C ASN A 102 -2.85 -9.84 -16.28
N SER A 103 -1.73 -10.52 -16.20
CA SER A 103 -1.37 -11.41 -15.10
C SER A 103 -1.38 -10.68 -13.74
N GLY A 104 -1.86 -11.34 -12.70
CA GLY A 104 -1.83 -10.82 -11.32
C GLY A 104 -0.42 -10.40 -10.86
N THR A 105 0.61 -10.93 -11.51
CA THR A 105 2.02 -10.55 -11.34
C THR A 105 2.28 -9.07 -11.61
N LYS A 106 1.64 -8.48 -12.63
CA LYS A 106 1.79 -7.04 -12.93
C LYS A 106 1.14 -6.17 -11.85
N SER A 107 0.03 -6.64 -11.27
CA SER A 107 -0.64 -5.94 -10.18
C SER A 107 0.21 -6.00 -8.89
N LEU A 108 0.80 -7.17 -8.59
CA LEU A 108 1.71 -7.37 -7.46
C LEU A 108 2.96 -6.50 -7.60
N PHE A 109 3.62 -6.52 -8.76
CA PHE A 109 4.81 -5.71 -8.99
C PHE A 109 4.53 -4.21 -8.79
N ALA A 110 3.49 -3.68 -9.40
CA ALA A 110 3.14 -2.28 -9.26
C ALA A 110 2.76 -1.91 -7.82
N ALA A 111 2.02 -2.78 -7.11
CA ALA A 111 1.71 -2.58 -5.68
C ALA A 111 2.98 -2.57 -4.82
N THR A 112 3.94 -3.45 -5.11
CA THR A 112 5.24 -3.50 -4.43
C THR A 112 6.01 -2.21 -4.65
N VAL A 113 6.05 -1.69 -5.88
CA VAL A 113 6.70 -0.40 -6.19
C VAL A 113 5.98 0.76 -5.51
N VAL A 114 4.64 0.80 -5.52
CA VAL A 114 3.86 1.82 -4.79
C VAL A 114 4.23 1.82 -3.31
N ASN A 115 4.25 0.64 -2.68
CA ASN A 115 4.55 0.53 -1.25
C ASN A 115 6.02 0.88 -0.95
N PHE A 116 6.94 0.48 -1.81
CA PHE A 116 8.36 0.77 -1.66
C PHE A 116 8.68 2.26 -1.81
N LEU A 117 8.00 2.97 -2.71
CA LEU A 117 8.15 4.42 -2.91
C LEU A 117 7.32 5.25 -1.92
N ASN A 118 6.41 4.62 -1.18
CA ASN A 118 5.62 5.29 -0.16
C ASN A 118 6.49 5.56 1.08
N PRO A 119 6.58 6.81 1.58
CA PRO A 119 7.35 7.12 2.79
C PRO A 119 6.73 6.54 4.07
N SER A 120 5.41 6.26 4.09
CA SER A 120 4.70 5.82 5.30
C SER A 120 5.28 4.55 5.93
N PRO A 121 5.61 3.46 5.20
CA PRO A 121 6.26 2.30 5.79
C PRO A 121 7.60 2.61 6.46
N TYR A 122 8.43 3.48 5.85
CA TYR A 122 9.72 3.87 6.44
C TYR A 122 9.53 4.61 7.77
N ILE A 123 8.58 5.55 7.82
CA ILE A 123 8.24 6.29 9.03
C ILE A 123 7.67 5.33 10.09
N GLY A 124 6.72 4.47 9.71
CA GLY A 124 6.11 3.50 10.62
C GLY A 124 7.12 2.52 11.21
N TRP A 125 8.01 1.98 10.40
CA TRP A 125 9.08 1.10 10.86
C TRP A 125 10.13 1.83 11.70
N SER A 126 10.51 3.07 11.34
CA SER A 126 11.50 3.83 12.10
C SER A 126 11.00 4.24 13.49
N LEU A 127 9.74 4.69 13.59
CA LEU A 127 9.23 5.31 14.81
C LEU A 127 8.45 4.34 15.71
N VAL A 128 7.84 3.29 15.15
CA VAL A 128 6.88 2.45 15.87
C VAL A 128 7.30 0.99 15.85
N MET A 129 7.26 0.37 14.68
CA MET A 129 7.43 -1.09 14.56
C MET A 129 8.86 -1.55 14.83
N GLY A 130 9.87 -0.82 14.36
CA GLY A 130 11.28 -1.16 14.56
C GLY A 130 11.68 -1.14 16.04
N PRO A 131 11.48 -0.03 16.78
CA PRO A 131 11.75 0.00 18.23
C PRO A 131 11.00 -1.07 19.00
N LEU A 132 9.72 -1.30 18.66
CA LEU A 132 8.91 -2.33 19.33
C LEU A 132 9.41 -3.75 19.01
N LEU A 133 9.81 -4.01 17.78
CA LEU A 133 10.39 -5.28 17.34
C LEU A 133 11.68 -5.56 18.10
N LEU A 134 12.59 -4.58 18.17
CA LEU A 134 13.87 -4.72 18.90
C LEU A 134 13.64 -4.94 20.39
N LYS A 135 12.70 -4.22 21.02
CA LYS A 135 12.32 -4.44 22.41
C LYS A 135 11.79 -5.86 22.62
N GLY A 136 10.82 -6.27 21.82
CA GLY A 136 10.23 -7.61 21.90
C GLY A 136 11.25 -8.71 21.71
N TRP A 137 12.16 -8.53 20.76
CA TRP A 137 13.24 -9.49 20.50
C TRP A 137 14.22 -9.65 21.67
N ARG A 138 14.57 -8.53 22.32
CA ARG A 138 15.44 -8.55 23.54
C ARG A 138 14.76 -9.22 24.73
N GLU A 139 13.45 -9.07 24.89
CA GLU A 139 12.71 -9.75 25.96
C GLU A 139 12.59 -11.25 25.69
N SER A 140 12.24 -11.64 24.47
CA SER A 140 12.17 -13.01 23.99
C SER A 140 12.01 -13.02 22.46
N PRO A 141 12.75 -13.88 21.72
CA PRO A 141 12.55 -14.04 20.28
C PRO A 141 11.10 -14.32 19.88
N ALA A 142 10.35 -15.04 20.73
CA ALA A 142 8.94 -15.34 20.50
C ALA A 142 8.06 -14.07 20.46
N ASN A 143 8.40 -13.02 21.21
CA ASN A 143 7.70 -11.74 21.17
C ASN A 143 7.90 -11.01 19.81
N GLY A 144 9.15 -10.97 19.32
CA GLY A 144 9.45 -10.38 18.03
C GLY A 144 8.77 -11.12 16.87
N ILE A 145 8.83 -12.46 16.89
CA ILE A 145 8.16 -13.30 15.88
C ILE A 145 6.65 -13.10 15.95
N SER A 146 6.06 -13.11 17.16
CA SER A 146 4.62 -12.91 17.32
C SER A 146 4.14 -11.56 16.82
N LEU A 147 4.93 -10.49 17.02
CA LEU A 147 4.65 -9.15 16.46
C LEU A 147 4.64 -9.19 14.92
N LEU A 148 5.68 -9.76 14.31
CA LEU A 148 5.78 -9.82 12.83
C LEU A 148 4.66 -10.66 12.21
N VAL A 149 4.42 -11.86 12.75
CA VAL A 149 3.38 -12.77 12.25
C VAL A 149 1.99 -12.17 12.38
N SER A 150 1.68 -11.58 13.53
CA SER A 150 0.38 -10.94 13.74
C SER A 150 0.20 -9.70 12.87
N PHE A 151 1.25 -8.88 12.72
CA PHE A 151 1.23 -7.70 11.86
C PHE A 151 1.02 -8.08 10.38
N TYR A 152 1.90 -8.90 9.80
CA TYR A 152 1.79 -9.26 8.39
C TYR A 152 0.59 -10.14 8.09
N GLY A 153 0.24 -11.06 8.98
CA GLY A 153 -0.97 -11.88 8.83
C GLY A 153 -2.22 -10.99 8.73
N THR A 154 -2.37 -10.05 9.67
CA THR A 154 -3.50 -9.12 9.66
C THR A 154 -3.45 -8.17 8.46
N LEU A 155 -2.28 -7.63 8.13
CA LEU A 155 -2.13 -6.70 7.00
C LEU A 155 -2.54 -7.36 5.69
N VAL A 156 -2.00 -8.53 5.38
CA VAL A 156 -2.32 -9.28 4.15
C VAL A 156 -3.79 -9.66 4.10
N LEU A 157 -4.34 -10.18 5.20
CA LEU A 157 -5.76 -10.56 5.27
C LEU A 157 -6.68 -9.36 5.11
N SER A 158 -6.36 -8.22 5.72
CA SER A 158 -7.15 -6.98 5.59
C SER A 158 -7.11 -6.42 4.18
N LEU A 159 -5.92 -6.39 3.55
CA LEU A 159 -5.77 -5.96 2.15
C LEU A 159 -6.51 -6.93 1.21
N ALA A 160 -6.41 -8.24 1.43
CA ALA A 160 -7.14 -9.25 0.65
C ALA A 160 -8.66 -9.09 0.79
N ALA A 161 -9.15 -8.89 2.02
CA ALA A 161 -10.57 -8.63 2.28
C ALA A 161 -11.04 -7.37 1.56
N MET A 162 -10.28 -6.28 1.65
CA MET A 162 -10.56 -5.04 0.92
C MET A 162 -10.63 -5.26 -0.60
N ILE A 163 -9.65 -5.96 -1.18
CA ILE A 163 -9.62 -6.29 -2.60
C ILE A 163 -10.85 -7.09 -3.02
N ILE A 164 -11.25 -8.09 -2.22
CA ILE A 164 -12.43 -8.92 -2.48
C ILE A 164 -13.71 -8.08 -2.39
N ILE A 165 -13.86 -7.29 -1.33
CA ILE A 165 -15.03 -6.43 -1.13
C ILE A 165 -15.18 -5.48 -2.33
N PHE A 166 -14.16 -4.66 -2.61
CA PHE A 166 -14.24 -3.68 -3.69
C PHE A 166 -14.28 -4.31 -5.09
N GLY A 167 -13.60 -5.41 -5.31
CA GLY A 167 -13.66 -6.14 -6.57
C GLY A 167 -14.96 -6.92 -6.81
N SER A 168 -15.68 -7.24 -5.72
CA SER A 168 -17.02 -7.83 -5.80
C SER A 168 -18.12 -6.80 -6.07
N LEU A 169 -17.83 -5.52 -5.84
CA LEU A 169 -18.72 -4.41 -6.18
C LEU A 169 -18.96 -4.26 -7.69
N LYS A 170 -18.35 -5.11 -8.53
CA LYS A 170 -18.72 -5.29 -9.95
C LYS A 170 -20.19 -5.64 -10.18
N LYS A 171 -20.88 -6.14 -9.16
CA LYS A 171 -22.34 -6.38 -9.18
C LYS A 171 -23.14 -5.08 -9.01
N LEU A 172 -22.47 -3.95 -8.69
CA LEU A 172 -23.13 -2.65 -8.65
C LEU A 172 -23.42 -2.17 -10.08
N PRO A 173 -24.42 -1.28 -10.23
CA PRO A 173 -24.70 -0.62 -11.50
C PRO A 173 -23.42 -0.04 -12.12
N ALA A 174 -23.27 -0.14 -13.43
CA ALA A 174 -22.08 0.33 -14.16
C ALA A 174 -21.68 1.76 -13.79
N ASN A 175 -22.66 2.62 -13.52
CA ASN A 175 -22.47 4.01 -13.12
C ASN A 175 -21.71 4.13 -11.78
N VAL A 176 -22.02 3.26 -10.79
CA VAL A 176 -21.37 3.30 -9.47
C VAL A 176 -19.91 2.82 -9.58
N SER A 177 -19.68 1.71 -10.28
CA SER A 177 -18.32 1.20 -10.52
C SER A 177 -17.47 2.21 -11.28
N ARG A 178 -18.03 2.86 -12.29
CA ARG A 178 -17.38 3.92 -13.06
C ARG A 178 -17.05 5.13 -12.17
N SER A 179 -17.98 5.58 -11.32
CA SER A 179 -17.76 6.70 -10.39
C SER A 179 -16.66 6.39 -9.38
N LEU A 180 -16.65 5.18 -8.81
CA LEU A 180 -15.60 4.75 -7.87
C LEU A 180 -14.22 4.71 -8.54
N LEU A 181 -14.14 4.23 -9.79
CA LEU A 181 -12.90 4.21 -10.56
C LEU A 181 -12.40 5.63 -10.87
N GLY A 182 -13.31 6.53 -11.26
CA GLY A 182 -13.00 7.95 -11.45
C GLY A 182 -12.49 8.61 -10.17
N LEU A 183 -13.17 8.38 -9.05
CA LEU A 183 -12.76 8.89 -7.74
C LEU A 183 -11.37 8.37 -7.34
N SER A 184 -11.11 7.07 -7.55
CA SER A 184 -9.79 6.48 -7.28
C SER A 184 -8.69 7.09 -8.15
N SER A 185 -8.97 7.39 -9.42
CA SER A 185 -7.98 8.01 -10.31
C SER A 185 -7.65 9.44 -9.88
N ILE A 186 -8.67 10.20 -9.45
CA ILE A 186 -8.48 11.55 -8.89
C ILE A 186 -7.68 11.46 -7.58
N ALA A 187 -8.03 10.53 -6.69
CA ALA A 187 -7.31 10.34 -5.43
C ALA A 187 -5.83 10.00 -5.64
N LEU A 188 -5.50 9.10 -6.61
CA LEU A 188 -4.11 8.83 -6.99
C LEU A 188 -3.39 10.07 -7.52
N ALA A 189 -4.06 10.87 -8.36
CA ALA A 189 -3.48 12.12 -8.87
C ALA A 189 -3.23 13.13 -7.75
N CYS A 190 -4.19 13.32 -6.85
CA CYS A 190 -4.05 14.22 -5.70
C CYS A 190 -2.91 13.77 -4.76
N LEU A 191 -2.81 12.47 -4.46
CA LEU A 191 -1.72 11.92 -3.67
C LEU A 191 -0.37 12.10 -4.36
N GLY A 192 -0.30 11.86 -5.67
CA GLY A 192 0.91 12.07 -6.44
C GLY A 192 1.37 13.53 -6.43
N ILE A 193 0.45 14.50 -6.63
CA ILE A 193 0.76 15.94 -6.54
C ILE A 193 1.18 16.31 -5.12
N TYR A 194 0.51 15.78 -4.10
CA TYR A 194 0.83 16.02 -2.70
C TYR A 194 2.23 15.53 -2.35
N ASP A 195 2.60 14.31 -2.77
CA ASP A 195 3.94 13.76 -2.57
C ASP A 195 5.02 14.60 -3.28
N LEU A 196 4.75 15.04 -4.52
CA LEU A 196 5.67 15.92 -5.24
C LEU A 196 5.85 17.26 -4.50
N TRP A 197 4.76 17.84 -4.00
CA TRP A 197 4.83 19.10 -3.24
C TRP A 197 5.63 18.93 -1.95
N LEU A 198 5.40 17.84 -1.19
CA LEU A 198 6.17 17.56 0.03
C LEU A 198 7.66 17.33 -0.26
N GLY A 199 7.97 16.57 -1.30
CA GLY A 199 9.35 16.30 -1.70
C GLY A 199 10.09 17.54 -2.20
N ALA A 200 9.37 18.48 -2.85
CA ALA A 200 9.94 19.72 -3.37
C ALA A 200 10.09 20.81 -2.31
N LYS A 201 9.26 20.84 -1.27
CA LYS A 201 9.18 21.91 -0.25
C LYS A 201 10.51 22.25 0.44
N ILE A 202 11.47 21.34 0.46
CA ILE A 202 12.78 21.57 1.10
C ILE A 202 13.71 22.40 0.22
N TYR A 203 13.42 22.51 -1.07
CA TYR A 203 14.25 23.26 -2.02
C TYR A 203 13.78 24.71 -2.19
N PHE A 204 12.69 25.08 -1.53
CA PHE A 204 12.11 26.43 -1.48
C PHE A 204 11.96 26.88 -0.03
#